data_79394c0f9cd2c3a8aee1cc777ed9a9e4
#
_entry.id   79394c0f9cd2c3a8aee1cc777ed9a9e4
#
_cell.length_a   1.000
_cell.length_b   1.000
_cell.length_c   1.000
_cell.angle_alpha   90.00
_cell.angle_beta   90.00
_cell.angle_gamma   90.00
#
_symmetry.space_group_name_H-M   'P 1'
#
loop_
_entity.id
_entity.type
_entity.pdbx_description
1 polymer ?
#
loop_
_entity_poly.entity_id
_entity_poly.type
_entity_poly.pdbx_seq_one_letter_code
_entity_poly.pdbx_strand_id
1 'polypeptide(L)'
;MKPTFWPALAFATALAVQPVTAQSVSVQAWWSWNRHEVLPVEEGVWEVVSRVGTSAQDYWCGIGDFAISQLRTSATQRIYVWEGVGPSVNRPGRKSVKFALTPPPGASTEKGYSLSVKKPGYNLNAATARNYCYDRFDDPFFRRP
;
A
#
# COMPACT_ATOMS: atom_id res chain seq x y z
N MET A 1 34.13 -38.94 -66.04
CA MET A 1 33.28 -38.83 -64.86
C MET A 1 33.66 -37.54 -64.07
N LYS A 2 32.84 -36.56 -64.12
CA LYS A 2 33.08 -35.28 -63.41
C LYS A 2 32.38 -35.33 -62.05
N PRO A 3 33.03 -35.06 -60.93
CA PRO A 3 32.33 -34.93 -59.65
C PRO A 3 31.66 -33.55 -59.53
N THR A 4 30.37 -33.60 -59.35
CA THR A 4 29.52 -32.40 -59.05
C THR A 4 29.71 -32.02 -57.63
N PHE A 5 30.34 -30.86 -57.36
CA PHE A 5 30.38 -30.24 -56.04
C PHE A 5 29.06 -29.46 -55.77
N TRP A 6 28.37 -29.86 -54.74
CA TRP A 6 27.23 -29.12 -54.21
C TRP A 6 27.69 -28.17 -53.10
N PRO A 7 27.39 -26.89 -53.18
CA PRO A 7 27.74 -25.98 -52.08
C PRO A 7 26.74 -26.16 -50.94
N ALA A 8 27.26 -26.47 -49.75
CA ALA A 8 26.48 -26.49 -48.52
C ALA A 8 26.15 -25.05 -48.13
N LEU A 9 24.87 -24.68 -48.16
CA LEU A 9 24.37 -23.43 -47.61
C LEU A 9 24.36 -23.54 -46.08
N ALA A 10 25.27 -22.79 -45.43
CA ALA A 10 25.26 -22.61 -43.99
C ALA A 10 24.22 -21.54 -43.61
N PHE A 11 23.12 -21.97 -42.99
CA PHE A 11 22.16 -21.04 -42.38
C PHE A 11 22.73 -20.56 -41.03
N ALA A 12 23.19 -19.31 -40.99
CA ALA A 12 23.52 -18.62 -39.75
C ALA A 12 22.23 -18.16 -39.09
N THR A 13 21.80 -18.86 -38.05
CA THR A 13 20.68 -18.38 -37.17
C THR A 13 21.19 -17.29 -36.27
N ALA A 14 20.87 -16.03 -36.61
CA ALA A 14 21.09 -14.90 -35.75
C ALA A 14 20.04 -14.92 -34.61
N LEU A 15 20.49 -15.21 -33.39
CA LEU A 15 19.70 -15.05 -32.18
C LEU A 15 19.52 -13.54 -31.92
N ALA A 16 18.35 -13.02 -32.27
CA ALA A 16 17.96 -11.65 -31.92
C ALA A 16 17.72 -11.58 -30.41
N VAL A 17 18.65 -10.97 -29.69
CA VAL A 17 18.44 -10.59 -28.29
C VAL A 17 17.45 -9.41 -28.28
N GLN A 18 16.21 -9.70 -27.89
CA GLN A 18 15.20 -8.66 -27.73
C GLN A 18 15.46 -7.91 -26.42
N PRO A 19 15.50 -6.56 -26.43
CA PRO A 19 15.59 -5.80 -25.20
C PRO A 19 14.28 -6.02 -24.39
N VAL A 20 14.43 -6.53 -23.18
CA VAL A 20 13.34 -6.58 -22.21
C VAL A 20 13.04 -5.13 -21.82
N THR A 21 12.02 -4.54 -22.41
CA THR A 21 11.51 -3.26 -21.96
C THR A 21 10.90 -3.48 -20.58
N ALA A 22 11.55 -2.93 -19.55
CA ALA A 22 10.98 -2.87 -18.21
C ALA A 22 9.69 -2.03 -18.30
N GLN A 23 8.55 -2.72 -18.28
CA GLN A 23 7.27 -2.05 -18.13
C GLN A 23 7.24 -1.49 -16.72
N SER A 24 7.25 -0.16 -16.60
CA SER A 24 6.96 0.52 -15.35
C SER A 24 5.51 0.18 -14.97
N VAL A 25 5.35 -0.74 -14.03
CA VAL A 25 4.04 -1.03 -13.44
C VAL A 25 3.61 0.25 -12.75
N SER A 26 2.66 0.96 -13.32
CA SER A 26 2.05 2.10 -12.65
C SER A 26 1.30 1.57 -11.44
N VAL A 27 1.85 1.82 -10.26
CA VAL A 27 1.21 1.47 -9.00
C VAL A 27 -0.06 2.30 -8.87
N GLN A 28 -1.21 1.65 -9.05
CA GLN A 28 -2.50 2.32 -8.99
C GLN A 28 -2.84 2.66 -7.55
N ALA A 29 -2.96 3.96 -7.26
CA ALA A 29 -3.40 4.44 -5.97
C ALA A 29 -4.90 4.19 -5.77
N TRP A 30 -5.27 3.71 -4.58
CA TRP A 30 -6.65 3.73 -4.12
C TRP A 30 -6.87 4.96 -3.24
N TRP A 31 -8.02 5.62 -3.37
CA TRP A 31 -8.35 6.82 -2.61
C TRP A 31 -9.36 6.52 -1.52
N SER A 32 -8.96 6.76 -0.29
CA SER A 32 -9.84 6.60 0.87
C SER A 32 -10.91 7.69 0.96
N TRP A 33 -11.91 7.46 1.81
CA TRP A 33 -12.96 8.43 2.11
C TRP A 33 -12.42 9.82 2.45
N ASN A 34 -11.37 9.89 3.26
CA ASN A 34 -10.72 11.14 3.66
C ASN A 34 -9.67 11.64 2.64
N ARG A 35 -9.69 11.10 1.43
CA ARG A 35 -8.82 11.46 0.30
C ARG A 35 -7.33 11.29 0.56
N HIS A 36 -6.95 10.29 1.31
CA HIS A 36 -5.57 9.81 1.38
C HIS A 36 -5.33 8.72 0.34
N GLU A 37 -4.15 8.76 -0.28
CA GLU A 37 -3.72 7.69 -1.17
C GLU A 37 -3.30 6.48 -0.36
N VAL A 38 -3.80 5.31 -0.75
CA VAL A 38 -3.33 4.02 -0.25
C VAL A 38 -2.67 3.29 -1.40
N LEU A 39 -1.42 2.91 -1.21
CA LEU A 39 -0.55 2.34 -2.23
C LEU A 39 0.11 1.07 -1.72
N PRO A 40 0.26 0.02 -2.54
CA PRO A 40 1.03 -1.14 -2.16
C PRO A 40 2.53 -0.79 -2.09
N VAL A 41 3.20 -1.34 -1.08
CA VAL A 41 4.65 -1.22 -0.89
C VAL A 41 5.33 -2.54 -1.23
N GLU A 42 4.81 -3.61 -0.67
CA GLU A 42 5.23 -4.99 -0.90
C GLU A 42 4.02 -5.92 -0.67
N GLU A 43 4.20 -7.21 -0.86
CA GLU A 43 3.10 -8.16 -0.68
C GLU A 43 2.52 -8.09 0.74
N GLY A 44 1.25 -7.77 0.85
CA GLY A 44 0.52 -7.66 2.12
C GLY A 44 0.83 -6.41 2.93
N VAL A 45 1.59 -5.45 2.40
CA VAL A 45 1.90 -4.18 3.06
C VAL A 45 1.49 -3.00 2.18
N TRP A 46 0.77 -2.07 2.76
CA TRP A 46 0.29 -0.84 2.09
C TRP A 46 0.72 0.39 2.86
N GLU A 47 0.99 1.47 2.15
CA GLU A 47 1.22 2.77 2.77
C GLU A 47 0.03 3.70 2.57
N VAL A 48 -0.30 4.44 3.64
CA VAL A 48 -1.21 5.59 3.57
C VAL A 48 -0.36 6.85 3.53
N VAL A 49 -0.46 7.58 2.43
CA VAL A 49 0.39 8.75 2.17
C VAL A 49 -0.19 9.99 2.84
N SER A 50 0.65 10.74 3.54
CA SER A 50 0.25 11.96 4.24
C SER A 50 -0.15 13.09 3.29
N ARG A 51 -0.97 13.97 3.81
CA ARG A 51 -1.28 15.30 3.26
C ARG A 51 -0.94 16.35 4.33
N VAL A 52 -1.02 17.60 3.98
CA VAL A 52 -0.85 18.69 4.95
C VAL A 52 -1.91 18.54 6.05
N GLY A 53 -1.48 18.53 7.31
CA GLY A 53 -2.36 18.40 8.47
C GLY A 53 -2.87 16.99 8.78
N THR A 54 -2.28 15.93 8.18
CA THR A 54 -2.66 14.54 8.45
C THR A 54 -2.38 14.17 9.91
N SER A 55 -3.41 13.74 10.60
CA SER A 55 -3.37 13.23 11.97
C SER A 55 -3.26 11.71 12.01
N ALA A 56 -3.03 11.13 13.20
CA ALA A 56 -3.06 9.69 13.40
C ALA A 56 -4.41 9.07 12.99
N GLN A 57 -5.51 9.74 13.31
CA GLN A 57 -6.87 9.31 12.93
C GLN A 57 -7.04 9.23 11.41
N ASP A 58 -6.43 10.15 10.65
CA ASP A 58 -6.52 10.15 9.19
C ASP A 58 -5.84 8.93 8.57
N TYR A 59 -4.69 8.52 9.12
CA TYR A 59 -4.02 7.29 8.67
C TYR A 59 -4.88 6.06 8.95
N TRP A 60 -5.46 5.96 10.14
CA TRP A 60 -6.36 4.86 10.49
C TRP A 60 -7.63 4.84 9.64
N CYS A 61 -8.24 6.03 9.40
CA CYS A 61 -9.34 6.15 8.44
C CYS A 61 -8.93 5.59 7.06
N GLY A 62 -7.80 6.04 6.53
CA GLY A 62 -7.33 5.63 5.21
C GLY A 62 -7.19 4.13 5.07
N ILE A 63 -6.48 3.48 5.99
CA ILE A 63 -6.28 2.03 5.93
C ILE A 63 -7.53 1.24 6.29
N GLY A 64 -8.34 1.69 7.24
CA GLY A 64 -9.58 1.04 7.63
C GLY A 64 -10.61 1.01 6.51
N ASP A 65 -10.78 2.13 5.82
CA ASP A 65 -11.64 2.22 4.65
C ASP A 65 -11.13 1.33 3.50
N PHE A 66 -9.84 1.33 3.23
CA PHE A 66 -9.19 0.46 2.24
C PHE A 66 -9.42 -1.02 2.56
N ALA A 67 -9.17 -1.43 3.79
CA ALA A 67 -9.33 -2.82 4.21
C ALA A 67 -10.76 -3.33 3.99
N ILE A 68 -11.78 -2.55 4.35
CA ILE A 68 -13.17 -2.95 4.21
C ILE A 68 -13.65 -2.80 2.77
N SER A 69 -13.39 -1.66 2.12
CA SER A 69 -13.96 -1.33 0.83
C SER A 69 -13.23 -2.00 -0.34
N GLN A 70 -11.91 -2.08 -0.28
CA GLN A 70 -11.07 -2.62 -1.36
C GLN A 70 -10.65 -4.06 -1.10
N LEU A 71 -10.11 -4.37 0.07
CA LEU A 71 -9.66 -5.73 0.39
C LEU A 71 -10.81 -6.64 0.84
N ARG A 72 -11.99 -6.09 1.11
CA ARG A 72 -13.19 -6.84 1.54
C ARG A 72 -12.96 -7.66 2.81
N THR A 73 -12.17 -7.17 3.73
CA THR A 73 -11.95 -7.83 5.01
C THR A 73 -13.20 -7.81 5.89
N SER A 74 -13.23 -8.68 6.89
CA SER A 74 -14.24 -8.59 7.95
C SER A 74 -14.03 -7.33 8.81
N ALA A 75 -15.08 -6.86 9.45
CA ALA A 75 -15.03 -5.74 10.38
C ALA A 75 -14.07 -5.95 11.56
N THR A 76 -13.89 -7.21 11.96
CA THR A 76 -13.04 -7.62 13.08
C THR A 76 -11.59 -7.88 12.69
N GLN A 77 -11.25 -7.83 11.39
CA GLN A 77 -9.89 -8.01 10.91
C GLN A 77 -8.96 -7.01 11.60
N ARG A 78 -7.87 -7.50 12.20
CA ARG A 78 -6.85 -6.62 12.79
C ARG A 78 -5.97 -6.03 11.69
N ILE A 79 -5.69 -4.74 11.82
CA ILE A 79 -4.76 -3.98 10.99
C ILE A 79 -3.63 -3.53 11.90
N TYR A 80 -2.40 -3.79 11.49
CA TYR A 80 -1.20 -3.49 12.27
C TYR A 80 -0.39 -2.40 11.62
N VAL A 81 0.14 -1.47 12.41
CA VAL A 81 1.22 -0.59 11.94
C VAL A 81 2.42 -1.47 11.63
N TRP A 82 2.83 -1.51 10.38
CA TRP A 82 4.00 -2.23 9.91
C TRP A 82 5.26 -1.41 10.14
N GLU A 83 5.22 -0.16 9.74
CA GLU A 83 6.26 0.83 9.96
C GLU A 83 5.61 2.18 10.28
N GLY A 84 6.09 2.84 11.33
CA GLY A 84 5.57 4.15 11.74
C GLY A 84 5.80 5.24 10.71
N VAL A 85 5.43 6.47 11.05
CA VAL A 85 5.57 7.62 10.15
C VAL A 85 7.00 7.74 9.64
N GLY A 86 7.16 7.69 8.33
CA GLY A 86 8.44 7.77 7.65
C GLY A 86 8.28 8.22 6.19
N PRO A 87 9.36 8.21 5.40
CA PRO A 87 9.31 8.57 3.99
C PRO A 87 8.39 7.61 3.21
N SER A 88 7.57 8.16 2.32
CA SER A 88 6.76 7.35 1.41
C SER A 88 7.65 6.67 0.36
N VAL A 89 7.37 5.40 0.08
CA VAL A 89 8.06 4.63 -0.98
C VAL A 89 7.59 5.08 -2.36
N ASN A 90 6.28 5.27 -2.51
CA ASN A 90 5.67 5.56 -3.82
C ASN A 90 5.56 7.06 -4.12
N ARG A 91 5.71 7.93 -3.12
CA ARG A 91 5.56 9.39 -3.27
C ARG A 91 6.77 10.11 -2.68
N PRO A 92 7.86 10.26 -3.43
CA PRO A 92 9.07 10.95 -2.98
C PRO A 92 8.76 12.33 -2.40
N GLY A 93 9.40 12.66 -1.29
CA GLY A 93 9.21 13.94 -0.60
C GLY A 93 7.98 14.01 0.32
N ARG A 94 7.15 12.97 0.35
CA ARG A 94 6.00 12.85 1.26
C ARG A 94 6.27 11.83 2.37
N LYS A 95 5.51 11.91 3.45
CA LYS A 95 5.53 10.91 4.51
C LYS A 95 4.37 9.93 4.33
N SER A 96 4.51 8.77 4.93
CA SER A 96 3.48 7.75 4.98
C SER A 96 3.57 6.93 6.27
N VAL A 97 2.54 6.15 6.53
CA VAL A 97 2.55 5.07 7.52
C VAL A 97 2.26 3.78 6.76
N LYS A 98 3.03 2.74 7.05
CA LYS A 98 2.83 1.42 6.44
C LYS A 98 1.99 0.54 7.36
N PHE A 99 1.08 -0.22 6.78
CA PHE A 99 0.16 -1.11 7.47
C PHE A 99 0.11 -2.48 6.81
N ALA A 100 -0.21 -3.50 7.62
CA ALA A 100 -0.44 -4.86 7.16
C ALA A 100 -1.60 -5.51 7.92
N LEU A 101 -2.14 -6.61 7.38
CA LEU A 101 -3.16 -7.41 8.07
C LEU A 101 -2.56 -8.48 8.99
N THR A 102 -1.24 -8.62 8.96
CA THR A 102 -0.45 -9.47 9.84
C THR A 102 0.53 -8.64 10.64
N PRO A 103 0.87 -9.04 11.88
CA PRO A 103 1.80 -8.29 12.69
C PRO A 103 3.22 -8.33 12.11
N PRO A 104 3.98 -7.23 12.20
CA PRO A 104 5.39 -7.24 11.82
C PRO A 104 6.19 -8.17 12.75
N PRO A 105 7.23 -8.86 12.22
CA PRO A 105 8.05 -9.75 13.00
C PRO A 105 8.67 -9.06 14.22
N GLY A 106 8.58 -9.70 15.40
CA GLY A 106 9.20 -9.21 16.64
C GLY A 106 8.52 -7.99 17.28
N ALA A 107 7.43 -7.47 16.72
CA ALA A 107 6.70 -6.36 17.32
C ALA A 107 5.73 -6.86 18.41
N SER A 108 5.56 -6.06 19.47
CA SER A 108 4.48 -6.28 20.44
C SER A 108 3.13 -6.00 19.79
N THR A 109 2.21 -6.96 19.91
CA THR A 109 0.86 -6.87 19.35
C THR A 109 -0.20 -6.67 20.43
N GLU A 110 0.20 -6.20 21.61
CA GLU A 110 -0.76 -5.91 22.67
C GLU A 110 -1.82 -4.93 22.21
N LYS A 111 -3.05 -5.18 22.61
CA LYS A 111 -4.17 -4.30 22.33
C LYS A 111 -4.00 -3.02 23.12
N GLY A 112 -3.48 -1.98 22.50
CA GLY A 112 -3.42 -0.64 23.07
C GLY A 112 -4.67 0.17 22.71
N TYR A 113 -5.03 1.09 23.57
CA TYR A 113 -6.09 2.09 23.29
C TYR A 113 -5.52 3.32 22.58
N SER A 114 -4.26 3.27 22.19
CA SER A 114 -3.58 4.39 21.55
C SER A 114 -3.84 4.44 20.06
N LEU A 115 -4.25 5.60 19.56
CA LEU A 115 -4.35 5.90 18.12
C LEU A 115 -3.00 6.12 17.46
N SER A 116 -1.91 6.01 18.22
CA SER A 116 -0.57 6.28 17.71
C SER A 116 -0.24 5.39 16.52
N VAL A 117 0.35 6.00 15.49
CA VAL A 117 0.91 5.32 14.32
C VAL A 117 2.44 5.34 14.34
N LYS A 118 3.04 5.55 15.51
CA LYS A 118 4.49 5.73 15.65
C LYS A 118 5.26 4.42 15.80
N LYS A 119 4.63 3.39 16.36
CA LYS A 119 5.32 2.13 16.69
C LYS A 119 4.77 0.96 15.89
N PRO A 120 5.63 0.13 15.28
CA PRO A 120 5.24 -1.13 14.70
C PRO A 120 4.50 -2.02 15.73
N GLY A 121 3.49 -2.74 15.26
CA GLY A 121 2.68 -3.63 16.09
C GLY A 121 1.44 -2.99 16.70
N TYR A 122 1.33 -1.66 16.78
CA TYR A 122 0.06 -1.01 17.14
C TYR A 122 -1.03 -1.46 16.18
N ASN A 123 -2.21 -1.73 16.70
CA ASN A 123 -3.24 -2.35 15.90
C ASN A 123 -4.65 -1.95 16.33
N LEU A 124 -5.54 -1.85 15.34
CA LEU A 124 -6.98 -1.68 15.52
C LEU A 124 -7.71 -2.70 14.64
N ASN A 125 -8.96 -3.01 14.94
CA ASN A 125 -9.79 -3.72 13.98
C ASN A 125 -10.25 -2.79 12.85
N ALA A 126 -10.59 -3.36 11.70
CA ALA A 126 -10.93 -2.62 10.51
C ALA A 126 -12.14 -1.68 10.70
N ALA A 127 -13.16 -2.11 11.44
CA ALA A 127 -14.32 -1.27 11.73
C ALA A 127 -13.95 -0.05 12.57
N THR A 128 -13.17 -0.24 13.64
CA THR A 128 -12.70 0.87 14.49
C THR A 128 -11.84 1.84 13.70
N ALA A 129 -10.90 1.33 12.91
CA ALA A 129 -10.06 2.16 12.05
C ALA A 129 -10.90 3.00 11.07
N ARG A 130 -11.89 2.38 10.42
CA ARG A 130 -12.79 3.07 9.49
C ARG A 130 -13.68 4.10 10.16
N ASN A 131 -14.10 3.88 11.41
CA ASN A 131 -14.96 4.83 12.13
C ASN A 131 -14.31 6.20 12.26
N TYR A 132 -12.98 6.28 12.30
CA TYR A 132 -12.28 7.59 12.30
C TYR A 132 -12.49 8.41 11.02
N CYS A 133 -13.03 7.84 9.96
CA CYS A 133 -13.46 8.59 8.80
C CYS A 133 -14.66 9.51 9.11
N TYR A 134 -15.46 9.14 10.08
CA TYR A 134 -16.74 9.79 10.40
C TYR A 134 -16.69 10.66 11.67
N ASP A 135 -15.72 10.47 12.54
CA ASP A 135 -15.62 11.18 13.84
C ASP A 135 -15.56 12.70 13.70
N ARG A 136 -15.12 13.22 12.55
CA ARG A 136 -15.08 14.68 12.30
C ARG A 136 -16.44 15.29 12.03
N PHE A 137 -17.46 14.49 11.74
CA PHE A 137 -18.80 15.00 11.43
C PHE A 137 -19.68 15.15 12.66
N ASP A 138 -19.29 14.58 13.77
CA ASP A 138 -20.01 14.69 15.03
C ASP A 138 -19.49 15.84 15.94
N ASP A 139 -18.50 16.61 15.48
CA ASP A 139 -18.06 17.80 16.20
C ASP A 139 -19.17 18.87 16.15
N PRO A 140 -19.77 19.22 17.30
CA PRO A 140 -20.86 20.20 17.35
C PRO A 140 -20.47 21.60 16.85
N PHE A 141 -19.16 21.89 16.77
CA PHE A 141 -18.66 23.16 16.22
C PHE A 141 -18.71 23.20 14.68
N PHE A 142 -18.86 22.08 14.00
CA PHE A 142 -18.99 22.02 12.54
C PHE A 142 -20.43 21.85 12.06
N ARG A 143 -21.42 21.70 12.94
CA ARG A 143 -22.82 21.86 12.59
C ARG A 143 -23.09 23.34 12.35
N ARG A 144 -22.88 23.77 11.13
CA ARG A 144 -23.43 25.07 10.69
C ARG A 144 -24.96 24.94 10.57
N PRO A 145 -25.71 25.94 11.04
CA PRO A 145 -27.15 26.00 10.86
C PRO A 145 -27.53 26.10 9.38
#